data_071f4b7069b7a437e0e0d09cdd9ee364
#
_entry.id   071f4b7069b7a437e0e0d09cdd9ee364
#
_cell.length_a   1.000
_cell.length_b   1.000
_cell.length_c   1.000
_cell.angle_alpha   90.00
_cell.angle_beta   90.00
_cell.angle_gamma   90.00
#
_symmetry.space_group_name_H-M   'P 1'
#
loop_
_entity.id
_entity.type
_entity.pdbx_description
1 polymer ?
#
loop_
_entity_poly.entity_id
_entity_poly.type
_entity_poly.pdbx_seq_one_letter_code
_entity_poly.pdbx_strand_id
1 'polypeptide(L)'
;MDLFNVLKSEFLKLKKDTMFYIGTIITMLVPILVILKDKVISAPPKSAMDWVMTCCLVDFLIFSILSGLVITNLVQKEYQSGTLANILTSAVSRTAFVFSKVVIWFFWYFILLIYIEIVTVLGSKFIYPDEFSMEFVKIVIVMFTKFGLLSFITFIPLLWVTILQKKLFYPSVLVAIAFTGILLGGFNISLDMIFLASLIPWTAVSLISIYQVESPYIIIGITFITLIGIIGLFLSIQSINKQEQ
;
A
#
# COMPACT_ATOMS: atom_id res chain seq x y z
N MET A 1 -19.02 11.73 19.75
CA MET A 1 -18.31 10.46 20.05
C MET A 1 -16.85 10.65 19.69
N ASP A 2 -15.92 10.42 20.62
CA ASP A 2 -14.51 10.69 20.39
C ASP A 2 -13.94 9.73 19.34
N LEU A 3 -13.00 10.21 18.52
CA LEU A 3 -12.31 9.43 17.47
C LEU A 3 -11.79 8.09 18.01
N PHE A 4 -11.33 8.07 19.24
CA PHE A 4 -10.84 6.86 19.91
C PHE A 4 -11.91 5.76 20.04
N ASN A 5 -13.14 6.13 20.40
CA ASN A 5 -14.24 5.16 20.50
C ASN A 5 -14.64 4.61 19.11
N VAL A 6 -14.56 5.45 18.06
CA VAL A 6 -14.78 5.01 16.68
C VAL A 6 -13.71 4.00 16.27
N LEU A 7 -12.42 4.31 16.50
CA LEU A 7 -11.31 3.40 16.21
C LEU A 7 -11.46 2.07 16.93
N LYS A 8 -11.81 2.08 18.22
CA LYS A 8 -12.02 0.86 19.00
C LYS A 8 -13.13 -0.01 18.40
N SER A 9 -14.25 0.59 18.00
CA SER A 9 -15.35 -0.14 17.38
C SER A 9 -14.94 -0.76 16.03
N GLU A 10 -14.18 -0.02 15.24
CA GLU A 10 -13.65 -0.49 13.95
C GLU A 10 -12.67 -1.66 14.11
N PHE A 11 -11.77 -1.58 15.10
CA PHE A 11 -10.86 -2.69 15.44
C PHE A 11 -11.62 -3.97 15.84
N LEU A 12 -12.73 -3.84 16.56
CA LEU A 12 -13.56 -5.00 16.92
C LEU A 12 -14.24 -5.63 15.69
N LYS A 13 -14.61 -4.81 14.69
CA LYS A 13 -15.18 -5.31 13.42
C LYS A 13 -14.15 -6.13 12.62
N LEU A 14 -12.87 -5.73 12.64
CA LEU A 14 -11.81 -6.46 11.94
C LEU A 14 -11.65 -7.91 12.43
N LYS A 15 -11.86 -8.18 13.70
CA LYS A 15 -11.78 -9.54 14.27
C LYS A 15 -12.73 -10.54 13.62
N LYS A 16 -13.75 -10.07 12.93
CA LYS A 16 -14.75 -10.91 12.23
C LYS A 16 -14.66 -10.78 10.71
N ASP A 17 -13.63 -10.11 10.19
CA ASP A 17 -13.50 -9.84 8.78
C ASP A 17 -12.64 -10.89 8.06
N THR A 18 -13.29 -11.81 7.35
CA THR A 18 -12.63 -12.88 6.60
C THR A 18 -11.69 -12.35 5.53
N MET A 19 -12.08 -11.27 4.79
CA MET A 19 -11.23 -10.70 3.74
C MET A 19 -9.95 -10.07 4.31
N PHE A 20 -10.05 -9.47 5.49
CA PHE A 20 -8.90 -8.93 6.20
C PHE A 20 -7.89 -10.02 6.55
N TYR A 21 -8.37 -11.17 7.07
CA TYR A 21 -7.50 -12.31 7.39
C TYR A 21 -6.90 -12.95 6.14
N ILE A 22 -7.69 -13.16 5.08
CA ILE A 22 -7.20 -13.71 3.81
C ILE A 22 -6.12 -12.80 3.23
N GLY A 23 -6.36 -11.48 3.15
CA GLY A 23 -5.37 -10.52 2.68
C GLY A 23 -4.08 -10.55 3.50
N THR A 24 -4.19 -10.64 4.83
CA THR A 24 -3.04 -10.74 5.73
C THR A 24 -2.24 -12.02 5.47
N ILE A 25 -2.91 -13.18 5.44
CA ILE A 25 -2.24 -14.48 5.24
C ILE A 25 -1.54 -14.53 3.88
N ILE A 26 -2.20 -14.12 2.81
CA ILE A 26 -1.60 -14.12 1.47
C ILE A 26 -0.37 -13.20 1.45
N THR A 27 -0.48 -11.97 1.98
CA THR A 27 0.66 -11.04 2.04
C THR A 27 1.83 -11.62 2.83
N MET A 28 1.57 -12.34 3.92
CA MET A 28 2.63 -12.96 4.73
C MET A 28 3.28 -14.17 4.03
N LEU A 29 2.53 -14.90 3.21
CA LEU A 29 3.06 -16.08 2.50
C LEU A 29 3.95 -15.71 1.31
N VAL A 30 3.70 -14.59 0.64
CA VAL A 30 4.42 -14.22 -0.60
C VAL A 30 5.93 -14.17 -0.42
N PRO A 31 6.52 -13.40 0.51
CA PRO A 31 7.97 -13.34 0.66
C PRO A 31 8.58 -14.69 1.05
N ILE A 32 7.85 -15.53 1.82
CA ILE A 32 8.28 -16.87 2.16
C ILE A 32 8.33 -17.75 0.90
N LEU A 33 7.31 -17.67 0.03
CA LEU A 33 7.28 -18.44 -1.22
C LEU A 33 8.38 -18.03 -2.18
N VAL A 34 8.75 -16.74 -2.24
CA VAL A 34 9.89 -16.28 -3.05
C VAL A 34 11.19 -16.91 -2.55
N ILE A 35 11.43 -16.92 -1.22
CA ILE A 35 12.60 -17.57 -0.62
C ILE A 35 12.64 -19.07 -0.94
N LEU A 36 11.52 -19.76 -0.76
CA LEU A 36 11.44 -21.21 -1.01
C LEU A 36 11.66 -21.52 -2.49
N LYS A 37 11.08 -20.74 -3.40
CA LYS A 37 11.29 -20.90 -4.84
C LYS A 37 12.78 -20.82 -5.19
N ASP A 38 13.48 -19.79 -4.74
CA ASP A 38 14.87 -19.55 -5.12
C ASP A 38 15.85 -20.51 -4.44
N LYS A 39 15.48 -21.06 -3.28
CA LYS A 39 16.29 -22.08 -2.59
C LYS A 39 16.13 -23.49 -3.18
N VAL A 40 14.92 -23.83 -3.66
CA VAL A 40 14.57 -25.22 -3.99
C VAL A 40 14.48 -25.46 -5.50
N ILE A 41 13.95 -24.52 -6.27
CA ILE A 41 13.48 -24.78 -7.64
C ILE A 41 14.34 -24.11 -8.73
N SER A 42 14.88 -22.93 -8.47
CA SER A 42 15.58 -22.14 -9.49
C SER A 42 16.90 -21.58 -9.00
N ALA A 43 17.82 -21.35 -9.93
CA ALA A 43 19.02 -20.58 -9.63
C ALA A 43 18.60 -19.16 -9.25
N PRO A 44 18.98 -18.69 -8.05
CA PRO A 44 18.69 -17.31 -7.64
C PRO A 44 19.45 -16.31 -8.54
N PRO A 45 19.03 -15.03 -8.57
CA PRO A 45 19.76 -13.96 -9.23
C PRO A 45 21.23 -13.91 -8.84
N LYS A 46 22.09 -13.32 -9.67
CA LYS A 46 23.56 -13.36 -9.47
C LYS A 46 24.04 -12.59 -8.24
N SER A 47 23.30 -11.59 -7.79
CA SER A 47 23.63 -10.77 -6.62
C SER A 47 22.49 -10.69 -5.61
N ALA A 48 22.81 -10.45 -4.35
CA ALA A 48 21.84 -10.23 -3.29
C ALA A 48 20.93 -9.03 -3.60
N MET A 49 21.47 -7.98 -4.22
CA MET A 49 20.67 -6.78 -4.55
C MET A 49 19.68 -7.04 -5.68
N ASP A 50 20.05 -7.78 -6.73
CA ASP A 50 19.12 -8.18 -7.80
C ASP A 50 17.99 -9.07 -7.25
N TRP A 51 18.32 -9.94 -6.30
CA TRP A 51 17.35 -10.77 -5.62
C TRP A 51 16.37 -9.91 -4.79
N VAL A 52 16.87 -8.94 -4.02
CA VAL A 52 16.05 -8.01 -3.24
C VAL A 52 15.14 -7.17 -4.15
N MET A 53 15.63 -6.73 -5.32
CA MET A 53 14.79 -6.04 -6.31
C MET A 53 13.66 -6.93 -6.82
N THR A 54 13.94 -8.20 -7.07
CA THR A 54 12.93 -9.18 -7.47
C THR A 54 11.89 -9.40 -6.37
N CYS A 55 12.33 -9.53 -5.09
CA CYS A 55 11.44 -9.61 -3.95
C CYS A 55 10.57 -8.35 -3.84
N CYS A 56 11.16 -7.17 -3.94
CA CYS A 56 10.43 -5.90 -3.89
C CYS A 56 9.33 -5.86 -4.97
N LEU A 57 9.63 -6.24 -6.20
CA LEU A 57 8.66 -6.27 -7.29
C LEU A 57 7.51 -7.24 -7.00
N VAL A 58 7.81 -8.49 -6.61
CA VAL A 58 6.79 -9.53 -6.38
C VAL A 58 5.94 -9.22 -5.14
N ASP A 59 6.60 -8.82 -4.05
CA ASP A 59 5.92 -8.51 -2.80
C ASP A 59 4.99 -7.32 -2.95
N PHE A 60 5.45 -6.21 -3.55
CA PHE A 60 4.61 -5.04 -3.74
C PHE A 60 3.55 -5.20 -4.83
N LEU A 61 3.74 -6.08 -5.81
CA LEU A 61 2.67 -6.43 -6.75
C LEU A 61 1.46 -7.00 -5.99
N ILE A 62 1.68 -7.99 -5.17
CA ILE A 62 0.60 -8.67 -4.45
C ILE A 62 0.10 -7.82 -3.29
N PHE A 63 1.01 -7.23 -2.51
CA PHE A 63 0.68 -6.41 -1.35
C PHE A 63 -0.15 -5.17 -1.71
N SER A 64 0.17 -4.47 -2.80
CA SER A 64 -0.57 -3.29 -3.25
C SER A 64 -2.00 -3.65 -3.67
N ILE A 65 -2.19 -4.72 -4.43
CA ILE A 65 -3.54 -5.20 -4.81
C ILE A 65 -4.34 -5.60 -3.57
N LEU A 66 -3.75 -6.39 -2.67
CA LEU A 66 -4.43 -6.83 -1.44
C LEU A 66 -4.74 -5.65 -0.52
N SER A 67 -3.85 -4.67 -0.43
CA SER A 67 -4.07 -3.43 0.31
C SER A 67 -5.28 -2.66 -0.24
N GLY A 68 -5.40 -2.58 -1.57
CA GLY A 68 -6.57 -2.01 -2.22
C GLY A 68 -7.86 -2.79 -1.95
N LEU A 69 -7.80 -4.13 -1.93
CA LEU A 69 -8.94 -4.98 -1.58
C LEU A 69 -9.37 -4.77 -0.12
N VAL A 70 -8.42 -4.67 0.80
CA VAL A 70 -8.71 -4.49 2.22
C VAL A 70 -9.41 -3.15 2.47
N ILE A 71 -8.90 -2.02 1.94
CA ILE A 71 -9.56 -0.73 2.12
C ILE A 71 -10.94 -0.70 1.46
N THR A 72 -11.09 -1.31 0.28
CA THR A 72 -12.39 -1.44 -0.39
C THR A 72 -13.38 -2.18 0.47
N ASN A 73 -12.99 -3.33 1.03
CA ASN A 73 -13.84 -4.14 1.90
C ASN A 73 -14.23 -3.40 3.19
N LEU A 74 -13.26 -2.71 3.83
CA LEU A 74 -13.49 -1.93 5.06
C LEU A 74 -14.56 -0.85 4.90
N VAL A 75 -14.65 -0.25 3.72
CA VAL A 75 -15.66 0.79 3.43
C VAL A 75 -16.98 0.16 2.98
N GLN A 76 -16.93 -0.80 2.07
CA GLN A 76 -18.14 -1.35 1.46
C GLN A 76 -18.99 -2.17 2.42
N LYS A 77 -18.39 -2.80 3.43
CA LYS A 77 -19.16 -3.47 4.49
C LYS A 77 -20.16 -2.55 5.18
N GLU A 78 -19.82 -1.27 5.36
CA GLU A 78 -20.73 -0.31 5.97
C GLU A 78 -21.93 0.00 5.06
N TYR A 79 -21.71 0.01 3.74
CA TYR A 79 -22.80 0.18 2.77
C TYR A 79 -23.67 -1.08 2.64
N GLN A 80 -23.06 -2.26 2.66
CA GLN A 80 -23.77 -3.52 2.50
C GLN A 80 -24.61 -3.88 3.72
N SER A 81 -24.10 -3.62 4.92
CA SER A 81 -24.81 -3.87 6.19
C SER A 81 -25.84 -2.78 6.54
N GLY A 82 -25.90 -1.69 5.78
CA GLY A 82 -26.77 -0.54 6.08
C GLY A 82 -26.33 0.25 7.32
N THR A 83 -25.20 -0.08 7.93
CA THR A 83 -24.70 0.60 9.14
C THR A 83 -24.23 2.02 8.87
N LEU A 84 -23.92 2.36 7.61
CA LEU A 84 -23.51 3.71 7.25
C LEU A 84 -24.57 4.75 7.61
N ALA A 85 -25.86 4.48 7.34
CA ALA A 85 -26.94 5.38 7.70
C ALA A 85 -26.98 5.64 9.22
N ASN A 86 -26.80 4.60 10.04
CA ASN A 86 -26.76 4.70 11.47
C ASN A 86 -25.52 5.49 11.98
N ILE A 87 -24.39 5.34 11.28
CA ILE A 87 -23.16 6.10 11.61
C ILE A 87 -23.35 7.58 11.29
N LEU A 88 -23.97 7.89 10.13
CA LEU A 88 -24.18 9.26 9.68
C LEU A 88 -25.26 10.02 10.52
N THR A 89 -26.23 9.31 11.09
CA THR A 89 -27.24 9.86 12.00
C THR A 89 -26.77 9.91 13.46
N SER A 90 -25.66 9.24 13.79
CA SER A 90 -25.06 9.28 15.12
C SER A 90 -24.21 10.53 15.31
N ALA A 91 -23.78 10.78 16.57
CA ALA A 91 -22.87 11.89 16.92
C ALA A 91 -21.42 11.72 16.37
N VAL A 92 -21.19 10.80 15.43
CA VAL A 92 -19.88 10.59 14.76
C VAL A 92 -19.75 11.57 13.59
N SER A 93 -18.68 12.38 13.60
CA SER A 93 -18.42 13.24 12.45
C SER A 93 -17.99 12.40 11.23
N ARG A 94 -18.38 12.83 10.04
CA ARG A 94 -18.05 12.17 8.77
C ARG A 94 -16.55 12.13 8.50
N THR A 95 -15.86 13.19 8.92
CA THR A 95 -14.39 13.22 8.91
C THR A 95 -13.80 12.14 9.81
N ALA A 96 -14.34 11.93 11.02
CA ALA A 96 -13.88 10.87 11.91
C ALA A 96 -14.09 9.47 11.30
N PHE A 97 -15.18 9.26 10.55
CA PHE A 97 -15.40 8.02 9.80
C PHE A 97 -14.30 7.77 8.76
N VAL A 98 -14.03 8.74 7.88
CA VAL A 98 -12.98 8.62 6.84
C VAL A 98 -11.61 8.38 7.48
N PHE A 99 -11.24 9.20 8.47
CA PHE A 99 -9.97 9.06 9.16
C PHE A 99 -9.82 7.72 9.89
N SER A 100 -10.88 7.20 10.50
CA SER A 100 -10.82 5.89 11.16
C SER A 100 -10.47 4.77 10.19
N LYS A 101 -11.03 4.79 8.96
CA LYS A 101 -10.71 3.80 7.93
C LYS A 101 -9.25 3.91 7.46
N VAL A 102 -8.77 5.14 7.24
CA VAL A 102 -7.37 5.38 6.85
C VAL A 102 -6.40 4.94 7.95
N VAL A 103 -6.69 5.26 9.22
CA VAL A 103 -5.83 4.90 10.36
C VAL A 103 -5.72 3.39 10.51
N ILE A 104 -6.84 2.68 10.44
CA ILE A 104 -6.84 1.22 10.53
C ILE A 104 -6.09 0.59 9.36
N TRP A 105 -6.36 1.07 8.14
CA TRP A 105 -5.67 0.61 6.96
C TRP A 105 -4.16 0.87 7.04
N PHE A 106 -3.74 2.05 7.53
CA PHE A 106 -2.35 2.41 7.75
C PHE A 106 -1.65 1.46 8.72
N PHE A 107 -2.25 1.18 9.89
CA PHE A 107 -1.65 0.28 10.87
C PHE A 107 -1.50 -1.14 10.33
N TRP A 108 -2.52 -1.67 9.65
CA TRP A 108 -2.45 -2.98 9.01
C TRP A 108 -1.37 -3.03 7.93
N TYR A 109 -1.35 -2.02 7.06
CA TYR A 109 -0.37 -1.89 5.99
C TYR A 109 1.05 -1.81 6.54
N PHE A 110 1.28 -0.99 7.55
CA PHE A 110 2.60 -0.75 8.11
C PHE A 110 3.15 -1.97 8.85
N ILE A 111 2.32 -2.71 9.59
CA ILE A 111 2.71 -3.97 10.24
C ILE A 111 3.16 -4.99 9.20
N LEU A 112 2.43 -5.13 8.10
CA LEU A 112 2.80 -6.06 7.03
C LEU A 112 4.03 -5.60 6.24
N LEU A 113 4.20 -4.30 6.05
CA LEU A 113 5.43 -3.75 5.46
C LEU A 113 6.66 -4.15 6.28
N ILE A 114 6.64 -3.93 7.59
CA ILE A 114 7.73 -4.35 8.49
C ILE A 114 7.97 -5.86 8.41
N TYR A 115 6.90 -6.66 8.36
CA TYR A 115 7.02 -8.09 8.21
C TYR A 115 7.73 -8.48 6.90
N ILE A 116 7.33 -7.90 5.77
CA ILE A 116 7.96 -8.13 4.46
C ILE A 116 9.45 -7.76 4.51
N GLU A 117 9.79 -6.59 5.08
CA GLU A 117 11.17 -6.16 5.25
C GLU A 117 12.01 -7.17 6.03
N ILE A 118 11.50 -7.62 7.18
CA ILE A 118 12.21 -8.58 8.04
C ILE A 118 12.41 -9.91 7.29
N VAL A 119 11.38 -10.43 6.63
CA VAL A 119 11.47 -11.71 5.91
C VAL A 119 12.43 -11.60 4.72
N THR A 120 12.41 -10.48 3.97
CA THR A 120 13.35 -10.25 2.86
C THR A 120 14.80 -10.15 3.36
N VAL A 121 15.05 -9.44 4.45
CA VAL A 121 16.40 -9.35 5.06
C VAL A 121 16.88 -10.72 5.55
N LEU A 122 16.03 -11.49 6.21
CA LEU A 122 16.38 -12.86 6.64
C LEU A 122 16.60 -13.79 5.45
N GLY A 123 15.78 -13.68 4.41
CA GLY A 123 15.91 -14.43 3.17
C GLY A 123 17.23 -14.14 2.45
N SER A 124 17.63 -12.86 2.35
CA SER A 124 18.89 -12.49 1.74
C SER A 124 20.09 -13.05 2.49
N LYS A 125 20.07 -13.04 3.82
CA LYS A 125 21.10 -13.69 4.64
C LYS A 125 21.18 -15.19 4.39
N PHE A 126 20.04 -15.83 4.15
CA PHE A 126 19.96 -17.26 3.96
C PHE A 126 20.42 -17.72 2.56
N ILE A 127 20.21 -16.89 1.54
CA ILE A 127 20.53 -17.21 0.14
C ILE A 127 21.94 -16.70 -0.24
N TYR A 128 22.32 -15.49 0.27
CA TYR A 128 23.59 -14.82 -0.04
C TYR A 128 24.36 -14.47 1.23
N PRO A 129 24.84 -15.47 1.99
CA PRO A 129 25.54 -15.21 3.26
C PRO A 129 26.80 -14.38 3.10
N ASP A 130 27.51 -14.52 1.96
CA ASP A 130 28.78 -13.84 1.69
C ASP A 130 28.60 -12.34 1.35
N GLU A 131 27.46 -11.94 0.79
CA GLU A 131 27.12 -10.54 0.47
C GLU A 131 26.41 -9.83 1.64
N PHE A 132 26.06 -10.56 2.70
CA PHE A 132 25.27 -10.03 3.81
C PHE A 132 26.14 -9.15 4.73
N SER A 133 25.86 -7.86 4.75
CA SER A 133 26.52 -6.87 5.61
C SER A 133 25.51 -5.95 6.28
N MET A 134 25.90 -5.25 7.35
CA MET A 134 25.03 -4.27 8.00
C MET A 134 24.70 -3.08 7.09
N GLU A 135 25.60 -2.72 6.18
CA GLU A 135 25.35 -1.68 5.18
C GLU A 135 24.29 -2.14 4.17
N PHE A 136 24.39 -3.36 3.69
CA PHE A 136 23.38 -3.97 2.82
C PHE A 136 21.99 -3.99 3.49
N VAL A 137 21.91 -4.45 4.75
CA VAL A 137 20.65 -4.46 5.52
C VAL A 137 20.04 -3.06 5.60
N LYS A 138 20.85 -2.04 5.91
CA LYS A 138 20.41 -0.65 5.97
C LYS A 138 19.83 -0.17 4.63
N ILE A 139 20.48 -0.50 3.52
CA ILE A 139 20.03 -0.13 2.17
C ILE A 139 18.65 -0.78 1.90
N VAL A 140 18.50 -2.07 2.19
CA VAL A 140 17.25 -2.81 1.97
C VAL A 140 16.11 -2.22 2.81
N ILE A 141 16.34 -1.99 4.10
CA ILE A 141 15.32 -1.41 4.99
C ILE A 141 14.89 -0.02 4.49
N VAL A 142 15.83 0.85 4.17
CA VAL A 142 15.53 2.21 3.69
C VAL A 142 14.75 2.16 2.37
N MET A 143 15.13 1.26 1.47
CA MET A 143 14.44 1.08 0.18
C MET A 143 13.00 0.62 0.36
N PHE A 144 12.76 -0.46 1.12
CA PHE A 144 11.41 -0.99 1.36
C PHE A 144 10.53 0.00 2.15
N THR A 145 11.07 0.63 3.20
CA THR A 145 10.35 1.64 3.96
C THR A 145 9.92 2.83 3.08
N LYS A 146 10.83 3.38 2.26
CA LYS A 146 10.50 4.45 1.31
C LYS A 146 9.43 4.01 0.33
N PHE A 147 9.63 2.86 -0.31
CA PHE A 147 8.70 2.31 -1.29
C PHE A 147 7.32 2.10 -0.66
N GLY A 148 7.25 1.46 0.51
CA GLY A 148 6.00 1.18 1.19
C GLY A 148 5.26 2.44 1.63
N LEU A 149 5.94 3.38 2.30
CA LEU A 149 5.29 4.61 2.77
C LEU A 149 4.78 5.49 1.61
N LEU A 150 5.58 5.67 0.56
CA LEU A 150 5.18 6.44 -0.60
C LEU A 150 4.05 5.75 -1.37
N SER A 151 4.09 4.42 -1.52
CA SER A 151 3.01 3.65 -2.11
C SER A 151 1.70 3.83 -1.35
N PHE A 152 1.73 3.74 -0.01
CA PHE A 152 0.53 3.96 0.80
C PHE A 152 -0.15 5.29 0.48
N ILE A 153 0.63 6.39 0.40
CA ILE A 153 0.11 7.72 0.09
C ILE A 153 -0.54 7.76 -1.30
N THR A 154 0.10 7.14 -2.31
CA THR A 154 -0.45 7.11 -3.69
C THR A 154 -1.71 6.26 -3.82
N PHE A 155 -1.99 5.36 -2.88
CA PHE A 155 -3.21 4.54 -2.85
C PHE A 155 -4.38 5.20 -2.09
N ILE A 156 -4.17 6.29 -1.35
CA ILE A 156 -5.25 7.01 -0.63
C ILE A 156 -6.44 7.40 -1.55
N PRO A 157 -6.26 7.82 -2.82
CA PRO A 157 -7.39 8.12 -3.71
C PRO A 157 -8.33 6.95 -3.94
N LEU A 158 -7.89 5.70 -3.74
CA LEU A 158 -8.73 4.53 -3.84
C LEU A 158 -9.89 4.55 -2.83
N LEU A 159 -9.68 5.15 -1.66
CA LEU A 159 -10.73 5.36 -0.66
C LEU A 159 -11.88 6.21 -1.24
N TRP A 160 -11.55 7.29 -1.96
CA TRP A 160 -12.55 8.11 -2.64
C TRP A 160 -13.33 7.33 -3.69
N VAL A 161 -12.65 6.57 -4.54
CA VAL A 161 -13.28 5.70 -5.54
C VAL A 161 -14.24 4.72 -4.86
N THR A 162 -13.82 4.08 -3.77
CA THR A 162 -14.63 3.13 -3.01
C THR A 162 -15.90 3.77 -2.42
N ILE A 163 -15.80 4.98 -1.91
CA ILE A 163 -16.94 5.74 -1.36
C ILE A 163 -17.94 6.09 -2.47
N LEU A 164 -17.48 6.47 -3.66
CA LEU A 164 -18.34 6.79 -4.81
C LEU A 164 -19.15 5.58 -5.30
N GLN A 165 -18.55 4.40 -5.27
CA GLN A 165 -19.14 3.17 -5.81
C GLN A 165 -20.20 2.55 -4.89
N LYS A 166 -20.24 2.97 -3.63
CA LYS A 166 -21.18 2.46 -2.62
C LYS A 166 -21.08 0.93 -2.46
N LYS A 167 -22.04 0.18 -3.03
CA LYS A 167 -22.14 -1.28 -2.90
C LYS A 167 -21.34 -2.07 -3.95
N LEU A 168 -20.82 -1.40 -4.99
CA LEU A 168 -20.10 -2.06 -6.08
C LEU A 168 -18.64 -2.29 -5.68
N PHE A 169 -18.17 -3.54 -5.76
CA PHE A 169 -16.82 -3.93 -5.38
C PHE A 169 -15.81 -3.82 -6.54
N TYR A 170 -16.22 -4.27 -7.73
CA TYR A 170 -15.32 -4.46 -8.86
C TYR A 170 -14.56 -3.21 -9.33
N PRO A 171 -15.16 -2.01 -9.45
CA PRO A 171 -14.42 -0.87 -9.98
C PRO A 171 -13.26 -0.43 -9.09
N SER A 172 -13.39 -0.50 -7.75
CA SER A 172 -12.28 -0.21 -6.83
C SER A 172 -11.12 -1.19 -7.01
N VAL A 173 -11.45 -2.46 -7.23
CA VAL A 173 -10.45 -3.51 -7.49
C VAL A 173 -9.69 -3.23 -8.78
N LEU A 174 -10.39 -2.86 -9.86
CA LEU A 174 -9.77 -2.51 -11.13
C LEU A 174 -8.85 -1.29 -10.99
N VAL A 175 -9.26 -0.27 -10.22
CA VAL A 175 -8.43 0.90 -9.93
C VAL A 175 -7.20 0.50 -9.10
N ALA A 176 -7.33 -0.39 -8.11
CA ALA A 176 -6.19 -0.89 -7.34
C ALA A 176 -5.18 -1.63 -8.22
N ILE A 177 -5.67 -2.47 -9.14
CA ILE A 177 -4.82 -3.17 -10.13
C ILE A 177 -4.13 -2.17 -11.06
N ALA A 178 -4.85 -1.16 -11.56
CA ALA A 178 -4.28 -0.13 -12.43
C ALA A 178 -3.19 0.68 -11.71
N PHE A 179 -3.44 1.11 -10.46
CA PHE A 179 -2.44 1.81 -9.64
C PHE A 179 -1.20 0.95 -9.42
N THR A 180 -1.39 -0.33 -9.10
CA THR A 180 -0.27 -1.28 -8.96
C THR A 180 0.50 -1.44 -10.27
N GLY A 181 -0.16 -1.57 -11.40
CA GLY A 181 0.49 -1.66 -12.72
C GLY A 181 1.35 -0.43 -13.03
N ILE A 182 0.85 0.77 -12.77
CA ILE A 182 1.61 2.02 -12.96
C ILE A 182 2.79 2.09 -11.98
N LEU A 183 2.58 1.73 -10.70
CA LEU A 183 3.62 1.68 -9.68
C LEU A 183 4.78 0.77 -10.11
N LEU A 184 4.46 -0.44 -10.57
CA LEU A 184 5.47 -1.42 -11.00
C LEU A 184 6.11 -1.04 -12.35
N GLY A 185 5.42 -0.29 -13.20
CA GLY A 185 6.01 0.30 -14.40
C GLY A 185 7.23 1.19 -14.08
N GLY A 186 7.29 1.73 -12.87
CA GLY A 186 8.43 2.50 -12.37
C GLY A 186 9.71 1.69 -12.13
N PHE A 187 9.66 0.34 -12.14
CA PHE A 187 10.87 -0.49 -12.01
C PHE A 187 11.74 -0.53 -13.28
N ASN A 188 11.21 -0.13 -14.42
CA ASN A 188 11.90 -0.16 -15.73
C ASN A 188 11.89 1.23 -16.38
N ILE A 189 12.33 2.27 -15.67
CA ILE A 189 12.39 3.63 -16.20
C ILE A 189 13.71 3.85 -16.94
N SER A 190 13.64 4.27 -18.21
CA SER A 190 14.82 4.75 -18.95
C SER A 190 15.24 6.13 -18.47
N LEU A 191 16.55 6.45 -18.57
CA LEU A 191 17.09 7.73 -18.13
C LEU A 191 16.40 8.94 -18.76
N ASP A 192 15.97 8.81 -20.02
CA ASP A 192 15.27 9.87 -20.77
C ASP A 192 13.85 10.15 -20.22
N MET A 193 13.29 9.21 -19.45
CA MET A 193 11.92 9.29 -18.93
C MET A 193 11.85 9.71 -17.45
N ILE A 194 12.98 10.01 -16.80
CA ILE A 194 13.04 10.33 -15.37
C ILE A 194 12.12 11.51 -15.02
N PHE A 195 12.14 12.56 -15.86
CA PHE A 195 11.27 13.73 -15.65
C PHE A 195 9.78 13.35 -15.71
N LEU A 196 9.35 12.61 -16.74
CA LEU A 196 7.95 12.17 -16.86
C LEU A 196 7.56 11.23 -15.71
N ALA A 197 8.46 10.32 -15.34
CA ALA A 197 8.24 9.40 -14.23
C ALA A 197 8.09 10.14 -12.88
N SER A 198 8.77 11.27 -12.68
CA SER A 198 8.63 12.07 -11.47
C SER A 198 7.30 12.83 -11.38
N LEU A 199 6.64 13.10 -12.52
CA LEU A 199 5.33 13.76 -12.56
C LEU A 199 4.16 12.81 -12.24
N ILE A 200 4.34 11.50 -12.45
CA ILE A 200 3.32 10.50 -12.20
C ILE A 200 3.53 9.93 -10.79
N PRO A 201 2.61 10.16 -9.82
CA PRO A 201 2.83 9.79 -8.42
C PRO A 201 3.23 8.32 -8.20
N TRP A 202 2.62 7.39 -8.91
CA TRP A 202 2.90 5.95 -8.76
C TRP A 202 4.28 5.56 -9.29
N THR A 203 4.71 6.04 -10.46
CA THR A 203 6.06 5.78 -10.99
C THR A 203 7.14 6.51 -10.19
N ALA A 204 6.81 7.70 -9.64
CA ALA A 204 7.71 8.45 -8.77
C ALA A 204 8.08 7.69 -7.49
N VAL A 205 7.20 6.81 -6.97
CA VAL A 205 7.51 5.93 -5.84
C VAL A 205 8.73 5.07 -6.14
N SER A 206 8.71 4.34 -7.26
CA SER A 206 9.83 3.47 -7.68
C SER A 206 11.08 4.30 -7.95
N LEU A 207 10.93 5.45 -8.63
CA LEU A 207 12.02 6.37 -8.93
C LEU A 207 12.76 6.81 -7.66
N ILE A 208 12.04 7.24 -6.62
CA ILE A 208 12.63 7.76 -5.37
C ILE A 208 13.18 6.66 -4.49
N SER A 209 12.58 5.47 -4.53
CA SER A 209 12.91 4.39 -3.60
C SER A 209 14.04 3.50 -4.11
N ILE A 210 14.14 3.31 -5.42
CA ILE A 210 15.03 2.32 -6.06
C ILE A 210 16.21 3.01 -6.75
N TYR A 211 15.96 4.12 -7.44
CA TYR A 211 16.98 4.78 -8.25
C TYR A 211 17.69 5.88 -7.48
N GLN A 212 18.97 6.07 -7.77
CA GLN A 212 19.74 7.23 -7.32
C GLN A 212 19.51 8.38 -8.30
N VAL A 213 18.47 9.17 -8.05
CA VAL A 213 18.11 10.30 -8.90
C VAL A 213 18.51 11.64 -8.27
N GLU A 214 18.66 12.65 -9.12
CA GLU A 214 18.97 14.01 -8.68
C GLU A 214 17.86 14.61 -7.82
N SER A 215 18.25 15.47 -6.88
CA SER A 215 17.35 16.13 -5.92
C SER A 215 16.13 16.81 -6.56
N PRO A 216 16.20 17.50 -7.71
CA PRO A 216 15.02 18.12 -8.30
C PRO A 216 13.90 17.14 -8.62
N TYR A 217 14.23 15.97 -9.15
CA TYR A 217 13.23 14.93 -9.50
C TYR A 217 12.61 14.29 -8.26
N ILE A 218 13.41 14.15 -7.19
CA ILE A 218 12.91 13.67 -5.89
C ILE A 218 11.88 14.65 -5.33
N ILE A 219 12.18 15.95 -5.34
CA ILE A 219 11.29 17.01 -4.83
C ILE A 219 9.98 17.02 -5.64
N ILE A 220 10.07 16.98 -6.97
CA ILE A 220 8.91 16.90 -7.84
C ILE A 220 8.06 15.68 -7.50
N GLY A 221 8.66 14.49 -7.44
CA GLY A 221 7.96 13.25 -7.14
C GLY A 221 7.26 13.27 -5.78
N ILE A 222 7.94 13.69 -4.72
CA ILE A 222 7.34 13.81 -3.38
C ILE A 222 6.18 14.81 -3.40
N THR A 223 6.31 15.92 -4.11
CA THR A 223 5.24 16.93 -4.23
C THR A 223 4.00 16.33 -4.88
N PHE A 224 4.13 15.61 -6.00
CA PHE A 224 2.99 14.99 -6.67
C PHE A 224 2.38 13.84 -5.85
N ILE A 225 3.20 13.03 -5.16
CA ILE A 225 2.74 11.97 -4.25
C ILE A 225 1.91 12.57 -3.12
N THR A 226 2.39 13.63 -2.48
CA THR A 226 1.67 14.27 -1.37
C THR A 226 0.39 14.96 -1.85
N LEU A 227 0.42 15.62 -2.98
CA LEU A 227 -0.75 16.25 -3.59
C LEU A 227 -1.85 15.23 -3.87
N ILE A 228 -1.54 14.10 -4.51
CA ILE A 228 -2.54 13.07 -4.82
C ILE A 228 -3.14 12.46 -3.55
N GLY A 229 -2.34 12.26 -2.50
CA GLY A 229 -2.81 11.79 -1.20
C GLY A 229 -3.77 12.76 -0.54
N ILE A 230 -3.43 14.05 -0.50
CA ILE A 230 -4.29 15.12 0.07
C ILE A 230 -5.59 15.25 -0.72
N ILE A 231 -5.51 15.27 -2.06
CA ILE A 231 -6.69 15.33 -2.94
C ILE A 231 -7.60 14.12 -2.69
N GLY A 232 -7.02 12.91 -2.59
CA GLY A 232 -7.78 11.69 -2.31
C GLY A 232 -8.53 11.74 -0.99
N LEU A 233 -7.90 12.23 0.09
CA LEU A 233 -8.55 12.42 1.38
C LEU A 233 -9.65 13.48 1.32
N PHE A 234 -9.37 14.62 0.72
CA PHE A 234 -10.34 15.71 0.58
C PHE A 234 -11.59 15.26 -0.18
N LEU A 235 -11.41 14.61 -1.33
CA LEU A 235 -12.50 14.09 -2.14
C LEU A 235 -13.30 13.00 -1.42
N SER A 236 -12.63 12.17 -0.61
CA SER A 236 -13.30 11.16 0.21
C SER A 236 -14.24 11.80 1.24
N ILE A 237 -13.79 12.81 1.96
CA ILE A 237 -14.59 13.56 2.93
C ILE A 237 -15.74 14.30 2.24
N GLN A 238 -15.47 14.96 1.13
CA GLN A 238 -16.50 15.67 0.37
C GLN A 238 -17.60 14.73 -0.14
N SER A 239 -17.21 13.55 -0.64
CA SER A 239 -18.15 12.57 -1.16
C SER A 239 -19.08 12.00 -0.10
N ILE A 240 -18.57 11.73 1.11
CA ILE A 240 -19.40 11.31 2.25
C ILE A 240 -20.35 12.43 2.68
N ASN A 241 -19.88 13.69 2.65
CA ASN A 241 -20.72 14.82 3.00
C ASN A 241 -21.91 15.03 2.06
N LYS A 242 -21.78 14.64 0.79
CA LYS A 242 -22.84 14.76 -0.23
C LYS A 242 -23.85 13.59 -0.23
N GLN A 243 -23.60 12.54 0.51
CA GLN A 243 -24.48 11.34 0.48
C GLN A 243 -25.78 11.46 1.29
N GLU A 244 -26.01 12.58 1.95
CA GLU A 244 -27.25 12.82 2.74
C GLU A 244 -28.34 13.60 2.01
N GLN A 245 -28.09 14.01 0.81
CA GLN A 245 -29.09 14.70 -0.01
C GLN A 245 -29.66 13.75 -1.08
#